data_15fa0624677fe08619dcdbcfa4201973
#
_entry.id   15fa0624677fe08619dcdbcfa4201973
#
_cell.length_a   1.000
_cell.length_b   1.000
_cell.length_c   1.000
_cell.angle_alpha   90.00
_cell.angle_beta   90.00
_cell.angle_gamma   90.00
#
_symmetry.space_group_name_H-M   'P 1'
#
loop_
_entity.id
_entity.type
_entity.pdbx_description
1 polymer ?
#
loop_
_entity_poly.entity_id
_entity_poly.type
_entity_poly.pdbx_seq_one_letter_code
_entity_poly.pdbx_strand_id
1 'polypeptide(L)'
;MAGLLLRDHPGGKPDSVAGVVEWFGAMQAQDMASALWSLGVRLPAFTVDDVNAALERAEAIRTWPMRGTVHLIPPADAHWMLDLMGVRALAGSARRRETIDLDERTAERGVEVLGAALAGGGRLTRAQCLAALAGAGVTLAGQQGYHLLWYASQKGVTCITPHIGKEQTFALLDDWAPKPNRPDREEALGIVARRYFRSHGPATRADLQRWTGLTAADVKKGLAVAGEALAVRGDLIFDPALQDLAPHAGVDWLALPGFDEYMLGYRDRALIVDDGHLQAIIPGGNGVFQSTVVRGGRVVGTWKRTLGTKAVTVDVSPLVALKPAERKKAEAALEPYAAFVGLPLRVRWAGA
;
A
#
# COMPACT_ATOMS: atom_id res chain seq x y z
N MET A 1 -9.62 -11.12 8.58
CA MET A 1 -9.70 -11.67 7.19
C MET A 1 -10.84 -11.03 6.41
N ALA A 2 -12.09 -10.99 6.94
CA ALA A 2 -13.21 -10.34 6.24
C ALA A 2 -12.99 -8.84 6.02
N GLY A 3 -12.63 -8.07 7.06
CA GLY A 3 -12.29 -6.66 6.91
C GLY A 3 -11.17 -6.40 5.87
N LEU A 4 -10.15 -7.25 5.84
CA LEU A 4 -9.07 -7.21 4.85
C LEU A 4 -9.49 -7.65 3.44
N LEU A 5 -10.77 -7.96 3.21
CA LEU A 5 -11.33 -8.44 1.94
C LEU A 5 -10.67 -9.73 1.41
N LEU A 6 -10.03 -10.50 2.27
CA LEU A 6 -9.44 -11.82 1.97
C LEU A 6 -10.46 -12.96 2.16
N ARG A 7 -11.66 -12.63 2.64
CA ARG A 7 -12.89 -13.44 2.72
C ARG A 7 -14.08 -12.54 2.46
N ASP A 8 -15.25 -13.15 2.35
CA ASP A 8 -16.48 -12.40 2.22
C ASP A 8 -16.74 -11.55 3.46
N HIS A 9 -17.15 -10.32 3.22
CA HIS A 9 -17.53 -9.37 4.25
C HIS A 9 -19.06 -9.27 4.30
N PRO A 10 -19.70 -9.26 5.49
CA PRO A 10 -21.16 -9.19 5.59
C PRO A 10 -21.77 -7.97 4.92
N GLY A 11 -21.04 -6.84 4.89
CA GLY A 11 -21.43 -5.63 4.18
C GLY A 11 -21.15 -5.64 2.64
N GLY A 12 -20.77 -6.80 2.08
CA GLY A 12 -20.38 -6.92 0.67
C GLY A 12 -18.88 -6.62 0.46
N LYS A 13 -18.40 -6.95 -0.75
CA LYS A 13 -17.04 -6.63 -1.21
C LYS A 13 -17.09 -5.62 -2.34
N PRO A 14 -16.16 -4.67 -2.40
CA PRO A 14 -15.94 -3.85 -3.59
C PRO A 14 -15.59 -4.74 -4.80
N ASP A 15 -16.04 -4.32 -5.97
CA ASP A 15 -15.85 -5.01 -7.26
C ASP A 15 -14.95 -4.21 -8.24
N SER A 16 -14.32 -3.16 -7.77
CA SER A 16 -13.46 -2.26 -8.54
C SER A 16 -12.20 -1.87 -7.77
N VAL A 17 -11.16 -1.44 -8.50
CA VAL A 17 -9.91 -0.93 -7.90
C VAL A 17 -10.21 0.28 -7.03
N ALA A 18 -11.01 1.22 -7.51
CA ALA A 18 -11.44 2.39 -6.74
C ALA A 18 -12.12 2.00 -5.42
N GLY A 19 -13.03 1.02 -5.48
CA GLY A 19 -13.75 0.54 -4.30
C GLY A 19 -12.84 -0.13 -3.28
N VAL A 20 -11.89 -0.98 -3.73
CA VAL A 20 -10.92 -1.61 -2.82
C VAL A 20 -10.01 -0.58 -2.17
N VAL A 21 -9.48 0.38 -2.95
CA VAL A 21 -8.59 1.41 -2.41
C VAL A 21 -9.33 2.36 -1.47
N GLU A 22 -10.59 2.71 -1.77
CA GLU A 22 -11.45 3.47 -0.85
C GLU A 22 -11.73 2.71 0.44
N TRP A 23 -11.97 1.38 0.33
CA TRP A 23 -12.21 0.52 1.48
C TRP A 23 -11.09 0.60 2.52
N PHE A 24 -9.85 0.54 2.08
CA PHE A 24 -8.67 0.65 2.94
C PHE A 24 -8.31 2.11 3.28
N GLY A 25 -8.61 3.04 2.38
CA GLY A 25 -8.14 4.42 2.42
C GLY A 25 -6.71 4.57 1.94
N ALA A 26 -5.82 3.63 2.25
CA ALA A 26 -4.46 3.56 1.73
C ALA A 26 -3.97 2.12 1.72
N MET A 27 -3.22 1.73 0.69
CA MET A 27 -2.59 0.41 0.56
C MET A 27 -1.13 0.60 0.15
N GLN A 28 -0.19 -0.01 0.87
CA GLN A 28 1.23 0.22 0.57
C GLN A 28 1.60 -0.26 -0.83
N ALA A 29 2.30 0.60 -1.58
CA ALA A 29 2.64 0.41 -2.98
C ALA A 29 4.12 0.73 -3.28
N GLN A 30 5.00 0.45 -2.32
CA GLN A 30 6.45 0.63 -2.45
C GLN A 30 7.03 -0.31 -3.53
N ASP A 31 6.56 -1.56 -3.57
CA ASP A 31 6.79 -2.50 -4.68
C ASP A 31 5.52 -2.59 -5.53
N MET A 32 5.60 -2.11 -6.78
CA MET A 32 4.43 -2.04 -7.67
C MET A 32 3.82 -3.42 -7.95
N ALA A 33 4.65 -4.42 -8.17
CA ALA A 33 4.14 -5.76 -8.48
C ALA A 33 3.44 -6.41 -7.27
N SER A 34 3.87 -6.08 -6.05
CA SER A 34 3.16 -6.48 -4.82
C SER A 34 1.85 -5.71 -4.66
N ALA A 35 1.84 -4.41 -4.96
CA ALA A 35 0.62 -3.60 -4.92
C ALA A 35 -0.45 -4.08 -5.91
N LEU A 36 -0.05 -4.42 -7.14
CA LEU A 36 -0.96 -5.00 -8.14
C LEU A 36 -1.57 -6.31 -7.64
N TRP A 37 -0.76 -7.22 -7.06
CA TRP A 37 -1.28 -8.47 -6.51
C TRP A 37 -2.09 -8.25 -5.22
N SER A 38 -1.78 -7.24 -4.43
CA SER A 38 -2.61 -6.87 -3.27
C SER A 38 -4.04 -6.46 -3.68
N LEU A 39 -4.19 -5.84 -4.85
CA LEU A 39 -5.50 -5.60 -5.46
C LEU A 39 -6.08 -6.89 -6.06
N GLY A 40 -5.29 -7.66 -6.84
CA GLY A 40 -5.73 -8.87 -7.52
C GLY A 40 -6.25 -9.95 -6.56
N VAL A 41 -5.61 -10.17 -5.41
CA VAL A 41 -6.10 -11.13 -4.41
C VAL A 41 -7.46 -10.76 -3.80
N ARG A 42 -7.85 -9.48 -3.89
CA ARG A 42 -9.13 -8.93 -3.43
C ARG A 42 -10.18 -8.82 -4.52
N LEU A 43 -9.74 -8.81 -5.78
CA LEU A 43 -10.54 -8.73 -7.00
C LEU A 43 -10.28 -9.97 -7.88
N PRO A 44 -10.78 -11.15 -7.49
CA PRO A 44 -10.38 -12.42 -8.12
C PRO A 44 -10.78 -12.56 -9.60
N ALA A 45 -11.69 -11.72 -10.10
CA ALA A 45 -12.07 -11.67 -11.51
C ALA A 45 -11.14 -10.80 -12.36
N PHE A 46 -10.20 -10.05 -11.75
CA PHE A 46 -9.32 -9.12 -12.44
C PHE A 46 -7.99 -9.80 -12.81
N THR A 47 -7.48 -9.43 -13.96
CA THR A 47 -6.10 -9.68 -14.39
C THR A 47 -5.20 -8.50 -14.02
N VAL A 48 -3.89 -8.67 -14.17
CA VAL A 48 -2.93 -7.57 -14.00
C VAL A 48 -3.19 -6.42 -14.98
N ASP A 49 -3.68 -6.73 -16.18
CA ASP A 49 -4.00 -5.72 -17.20
C ASP A 49 -5.26 -4.94 -16.83
N ASP A 50 -6.27 -5.59 -16.24
CA ASP A 50 -7.47 -4.91 -15.74
C ASP A 50 -7.13 -3.92 -14.62
N VAL A 51 -6.24 -4.31 -13.68
CA VAL A 51 -5.77 -3.43 -12.62
C VAL A 51 -4.96 -2.27 -13.19
N ASN A 52 -4.04 -2.53 -14.14
CA ASN A 52 -3.28 -1.47 -14.80
C ASN A 52 -4.20 -0.50 -15.54
N ALA A 53 -5.20 -1.00 -16.28
CA ALA A 53 -6.19 -0.18 -16.96
C ALA A 53 -7.00 0.69 -15.99
N ALA A 54 -7.36 0.17 -14.80
CA ALA A 54 -8.02 0.94 -13.75
C ALA A 54 -7.12 2.07 -13.22
N LEU A 55 -5.83 1.78 -13.00
CA LEU A 55 -4.85 2.80 -12.59
C LEU A 55 -4.64 3.87 -13.68
N GLU A 56 -4.65 3.51 -14.96
CA GLU A 56 -4.60 4.48 -16.08
C GLU A 56 -5.84 5.38 -16.13
N ARG A 57 -6.99 4.91 -15.65
CA ARG A 57 -8.20 5.73 -15.47
C ARG A 57 -8.20 6.54 -14.17
N ALA A 58 -7.10 6.57 -13.44
CA ALA A 58 -6.97 7.22 -12.13
C ALA A 58 -8.01 6.70 -11.09
N GLU A 59 -8.40 5.42 -11.12
CA GLU A 59 -9.23 4.83 -10.07
C GLU A 59 -8.51 4.79 -8.71
N ALA A 60 -7.19 4.80 -8.73
CA ALA A 60 -6.32 5.05 -7.59
C ALA A 60 -5.05 5.76 -8.07
N ILE A 61 -4.43 6.54 -7.20
CA ILE A 61 -3.14 7.18 -7.46
C ILE A 61 -2.10 6.74 -6.45
N ARG A 62 -0.83 6.91 -6.81
CA ARG A 62 0.30 6.60 -5.93
C ARG A 62 0.96 7.89 -5.46
N THR A 63 1.12 8.03 -4.16
CA THR A 63 1.86 9.13 -3.53
C THR A 63 2.39 8.70 -2.16
N TRP A 64 2.92 9.61 -1.38
CA TRP A 64 3.48 9.34 -0.03
C TRP A 64 2.61 9.94 1.09
N PRO A 65 1.37 9.47 1.32
CA PRO A 65 0.44 10.11 2.24
C PRO A 65 0.85 9.96 3.70
N MET A 66 1.61 8.94 4.05
CA MET A 66 2.00 8.67 5.45
C MET A 66 3.32 7.90 5.56
N ARG A 67 4.01 8.08 6.68
CA ARG A 67 5.26 7.38 7.07
C ARG A 67 6.41 7.49 6.06
N GLY A 68 6.29 8.38 5.06
CA GLY A 68 7.28 8.52 3.99
C GLY A 68 7.35 7.34 3.01
N THR A 69 6.34 6.46 2.98
CA THR A 69 6.23 5.33 2.05
C THR A 69 5.14 5.54 1.01
N VAL A 70 5.33 4.96 -0.19
CA VAL A 70 4.36 5.06 -1.30
C VAL A 70 3.13 4.21 -1.00
N HIS A 71 1.95 4.77 -1.23
CA HIS A 71 0.67 4.07 -1.13
C HIS A 71 -0.21 4.33 -2.35
N LEU A 72 -1.08 3.38 -2.67
CA LEU A 72 -2.28 3.60 -3.46
C LEU A 72 -3.33 4.24 -2.54
N ILE A 73 -3.93 5.33 -3.01
CA ILE A 73 -4.97 6.08 -2.28
C ILE A 73 -6.09 6.50 -3.25
N PRO A 74 -7.29 6.79 -2.75
CA PRO A 74 -8.34 7.40 -3.57
C PRO A 74 -7.86 8.76 -4.07
N PRO A 75 -7.98 9.07 -5.37
CA PRO A 75 -7.52 10.35 -5.93
C PRO A 75 -8.11 11.56 -5.22
N ALA A 76 -9.43 11.53 -4.98
CA ALA A 76 -10.13 12.64 -4.32
C ALA A 76 -9.63 12.95 -2.90
N ASP A 77 -8.93 12.02 -2.26
CA ASP A 77 -8.48 12.16 -0.88
C ASP A 77 -7.01 12.58 -0.76
N ALA A 78 -6.29 12.66 -1.88
CA ALA A 78 -4.85 12.83 -1.89
C ALA A 78 -4.38 14.08 -1.13
N HIS A 79 -5.00 15.23 -1.38
CA HIS A 79 -4.59 16.50 -0.76
C HIS A 79 -4.73 16.45 0.77
N TRP A 80 -5.94 16.14 1.27
CA TRP A 80 -6.15 16.13 2.72
C TRP A 80 -5.36 15.02 3.44
N MET A 81 -5.09 13.89 2.76
CA MET A 81 -4.25 12.84 3.34
C MET A 81 -2.78 13.27 3.46
N LEU A 82 -2.25 13.99 2.45
CA LEU A 82 -0.91 14.58 2.52
C LEU A 82 -0.84 15.62 3.64
N ASP A 83 -1.83 16.50 3.74
CA ASP A 83 -1.89 17.55 4.76
C ASP A 83 -2.05 16.97 6.19
N LEU A 84 -2.78 15.87 6.36
CA LEU A 84 -3.01 15.26 7.65
C LEU A 84 -1.87 14.37 8.13
N MET A 85 -1.39 13.47 7.28
CA MET A 85 -0.47 12.40 7.67
C MET A 85 0.92 12.55 7.06
N GLY A 86 1.07 13.25 5.92
CA GLY A 86 2.35 13.51 5.27
C GLY A 86 3.22 14.52 6.00
N VAL A 87 2.62 15.40 6.79
CA VAL A 87 3.29 16.54 7.48
C VAL A 87 4.55 16.13 8.25
N ARG A 88 4.53 14.99 8.93
CA ARG A 88 5.70 14.53 9.70
C ARG A 88 6.88 14.14 8.82
N ALA A 89 6.60 13.47 7.70
CA ALA A 89 7.64 13.10 6.74
C ALA A 89 8.20 14.36 6.06
N LEU A 90 7.33 15.29 5.72
CA LEU A 90 7.69 16.58 5.14
C LEU A 90 8.52 17.42 6.11
N ALA A 91 8.14 17.53 7.37
CA ALA A 91 8.90 18.24 8.40
C ALA A 91 10.31 17.64 8.61
N GLY A 92 10.45 16.32 8.54
CA GLY A 92 11.75 15.65 8.59
C GLY A 92 12.63 15.85 7.35
N SER A 93 12.08 16.37 6.26
CA SER A 93 12.79 16.53 4.98
C SER A 93 13.91 17.56 5.03
N ALA A 94 13.81 18.60 5.87
CA ALA A 94 14.84 19.62 6.03
C ALA A 94 16.18 18.98 6.42
N ARG A 95 16.19 18.16 7.47
CA ARG A 95 17.41 17.43 7.91
C ARG A 95 17.94 16.49 6.82
N ARG A 96 17.03 15.87 6.05
CA ARG A 96 17.44 15.02 4.93
C ARG A 96 18.09 15.83 3.83
N ARG A 97 17.54 17.01 3.48
CA ARG A 97 18.13 17.93 2.50
C ARG A 97 19.53 18.36 2.90
N GLU A 98 19.75 18.73 4.17
CA GLU A 98 21.09 19.02 4.70
C GLU A 98 22.06 17.86 4.46
N THR A 99 21.64 16.61 4.75
CA THR A 99 22.49 15.40 4.60
C THR A 99 22.89 15.15 3.14
N ILE A 100 22.06 15.53 2.17
CA ILE A 100 22.32 15.31 0.73
C ILE A 100 22.76 16.60 0.02
N ASP A 101 23.08 17.66 0.75
CA ASP A 101 23.52 18.97 0.25
C ASP A 101 22.53 19.57 -0.77
N LEU A 102 21.24 19.57 -0.44
CA LEU A 102 20.18 20.19 -1.23
C LEU A 102 19.54 21.33 -0.42
N ASP A 103 19.90 22.57 -0.74
CA ASP A 103 19.34 23.72 -0.05
C ASP A 103 17.84 23.92 -0.38
N GLU A 104 17.14 24.64 0.51
CA GLU A 104 15.70 24.84 0.41
C GLU A 104 15.30 25.61 -0.84
N ARG A 105 16.07 26.65 -1.22
CA ARG A 105 15.80 27.46 -2.41
C ARG A 105 15.85 26.63 -3.67
N THR A 106 16.86 25.76 -3.80
CA THR A 106 17.00 24.81 -4.91
C THR A 106 15.84 23.81 -4.91
N ALA A 107 15.43 23.31 -3.74
CA ALA A 107 14.31 22.38 -3.63
C ALA A 107 12.98 23.05 -4.05
N GLU A 108 12.67 24.24 -3.57
CA GLU A 108 11.46 24.99 -3.96
C GLU A 108 11.47 25.34 -5.45
N ARG A 109 12.60 25.82 -5.97
CA ARG A 109 12.74 26.08 -7.41
C ARG A 109 12.51 24.82 -8.24
N GLY A 110 12.98 23.68 -7.76
CA GLY A 110 12.74 22.39 -8.43
C GLY A 110 11.26 22.00 -8.45
N VAL A 111 10.53 22.26 -7.36
CA VAL A 111 9.06 22.03 -7.32
C VAL A 111 8.34 22.89 -8.36
N GLU A 112 8.69 24.19 -8.46
CA GLU A 112 8.13 25.10 -9.48
C GLU A 112 8.41 24.61 -10.91
N VAL A 113 9.65 24.20 -11.18
CA VAL A 113 10.05 23.69 -12.50
C VAL A 113 9.29 22.40 -12.85
N LEU A 114 9.14 21.48 -11.92
CA LEU A 114 8.35 20.26 -12.13
C LEU A 114 6.88 20.58 -12.38
N GLY A 115 6.31 21.52 -11.61
CA GLY A 115 4.95 21.99 -11.83
C GLY A 115 4.74 22.54 -13.23
N ALA A 116 5.65 23.41 -13.69
CA ALA A 116 5.60 23.98 -15.03
C ALA A 116 5.82 22.93 -16.15
N ALA A 117 6.75 22.00 -15.96
CA ALA A 117 7.06 20.96 -16.95
C ALA A 117 5.93 19.93 -17.12
N LEU A 118 5.11 19.73 -16.10
CA LEU A 118 3.97 18.82 -16.09
C LEU A 118 2.64 19.49 -16.41
N ALA A 119 2.62 20.82 -16.55
CA ALA A 119 1.39 21.57 -16.84
C ALA A 119 0.74 21.16 -18.18
N GLY A 120 -0.58 21.21 -18.22
CA GLY A 120 -1.36 20.86 -19.41
C GLY A 120 -1.61 19.35 -19.57
N GLY A 121 -1.63 18.60 -18.47
CA GLY A 121 -1.92 17.15 -18.48
C GLY A 121 -0.70 16.31 -18.84
N GLY A 122 0.52 16.89 -18.75
CA GLY A 122 1.79 16.23 -19.05
C GLY A 122 2.07 15.05 -18.10
N ARG A 123 2.71 14.01 -18.65
CA ARG A 123 3.17 12.85 -17.92
C ARG A 123 4.62 12.56 -18.29
N LEU A 124 5.52 12.70 -17.34
CA LEU A 124 6.96 12.57 -17.56
C LEU A 124 7.53 11.38 -16.80
N THR A 125 8.44 10.66 -17.43
CA THR A 125 9.26 9.66 -16.74
C THR A 125 10.18 10.34 -15.74
N ARG A 126 10.72 9.59 -14.81
CA ARG A 126 11.73 10.11 -13.87
C ARG A 126 12.90 10.75 -14.60
N ALA A 127 13.39 10.13 -15.66
CA ALA A 127 14.50 10.68 -16.46
C ALA A 127 14.13 12.01 -17.11
N GLN A 128 12.91 12.12 -17.67
CA GLN A 128 12.40 13.35 -18.26
C GLN A 128 12.21 14.48 -17.22
N CYS A 129 11.71 14.15 -16.02
CA CYS A 129 11.62 15.11 -14.92
C CYS A 129 13.01 15.67 -14.56
N LEU A 130 14.02 14.80 -14.43
CA LEU A 130 15.39 15.23 -14.14
C LEU A 130 16.00 16.06 -15.29
N ALA A 131 15.70 15.72 -16.55
CA ALA A 131 16.12 16.50 -17.70
C ALA A 131 15.47 17.90 -17.72
N ALA A 132 14.18 18.01 -17.38
CA ALA A 132 13.49 19.29 -17.26
C ALA A 132 14.10 20.18 -16.17
N LEU A 133 14.43 19.60 -15.01
CA LEU A 133 15.12 20.30 -13.93
C LEU A 133 16.49 20.83 -14.39
N ALA A 134 17.30 19.99 -15.02
CA ALA A 134 18.61 20.38 -15.54
C ALA A 134 18.50 21.48 -16.61
N GLY A 135 17.53 21.37 -17.52
CA GLY A 135 17.26 22.40 -18.57
C GLY A 135 16.85 23.75 -18.00
N ALA A 136 16.25 23.77 -16.78
CA ALA A 136 15.90 25.00 -16.07
C ALA A 136 17.00 25.48 -15.09
N GLY A 137 18.21 24.90 -15.16
CA GLY A 137 19.36 25.28 -14.33
C GLY A 137 19.34 24.70 -12.91
N VAL A 138 18.45 23.75 -12.61
CA VAL A 138 18.45 23.02 -11.33
C VAL A 138 19.36 21.80 -11.46
N THR A 139 20.63 21.98 -11.10
CA THR A 139 21.63 20.91 -11.15
C THR A 139 21.56 20.07 -9.91
N LEU A 140 21.36 18.74 -10.07
CA LEU A 140 21.17 17.79 -9.00
C LEU A 140 22.21 16.66 -9.09
N ALA A 141 22.68 16.18 -7.95
CA ALA A 141 23.64 15.09 -7.84
C ALA A 141 23.11 13.94 -6.94
N GLY A 142 23.56 12.73 -7.20
CA GLY A 142 23.32 11.57 -6.35
C GLY A 142 21.83 11.35 -6.01
N GLN A 143 21.49 11.47 -4.73
CA GLN A 143 20.14 11.22 -4.23
C GLN A 143 19.20 12.44 -4.29
N GLN A 144 19.71 13.61 -4.65
CA GLN A 144 18.93 14.86 -4.68
C GLN A 144 17.74 14.76 -5.63
N GLY A 145 17.93 14.18 -6.83
CA GLY A 145 16.86 14.03 -7.83
C GLY A 145 15.67 13.18 -7.31
N TYR A 146 15.94 12.04 -6.67
CA TYR A 146 14.88 11.25 -6.06
C TYR A 146 14.18 11.99 -4.93
N HIS A 147 14.96 12.64 -4.07
CA HIS A 147 14.42 13.42 -2.97
C HIS A 147 13.53 14.59 -3.44
N LEU A 148 13.91 15.25 -4.51
CA LEU A 148 13.14 16.37 -5.06
C LEU A 148 11.79 15.92 -5.63
N LEU A 149 11.76 14.79 -6.36
CA LEU A 149 10.50 14.21 -6.85
C LEU A 149 9.59 13.80 -5.70
N TRP A 150 10.15 13.19 -4.65
CA TRP A 150 9.44 12.89 -3.41
C TRP A 150 8.92 14.18 -2.74
N TYR A 151 9.76 15.21 -2.65
CA TYR A 151 9.41 16.49 -2.02
C TYR A 151 8.27 17.20 -2.75
N ALA A 152 8.31 17.25 -4.09
CA ALA A 152 7.23 17.80 -4.90
C ALA A 152 5.91 17.06 -4.69
N SER A 153 5.97 15.73 -4.54
CA SER A 153 4.77 14.92 -4.27
C SER A 153 4.27 15.09 -2.83
N GLN A 154 5.15 15.25 -1.85
CA GLN A 154 4.78 15.56 -0.47
C GLN A 154 4.14 16.94 -0.33
N LYS A 155 4.52 17.88 -1.17
CA LYS A 155 3.88 19.22 -1.24
C LYS A 155 2.55 19.21 -2.00
N GLY A 156 2.09 18.05 -2.47
CA GLY A 156 0.82 17.93 -3.20
C GLY A 156 0.88 18.48 -4.64
N VAL A 157 2.08 18.73 -5.20
CA VAL A 157 2.22 19.24 -6.57
C VAL A 157 2.19 18.10 -7.57
N THR A 158 2.83 16.96 -7.27
CA THR A 158 2.91 15.83 -8.17
C THR A 158 2.38 14.54 -7.53
N CYS A 159 2.04 13.57 -8.36
CA CYS A 159 1.80 12.19 -7.94
C CYS A 159 2.54 11.22 -8.87
N ILE A 160 2.65 9.96 -8.43
CA ILE A 160 3.18 8.88 -9.25
C ILE A 160 2.02 8.30 -10.07
N THR A 161 2.21 8.24 -11.37
CA THR A 161 1.25 7.66 -12.32
C THR A 161 1.70 6.28 -12.80
N PRO A 162 0.88 5.52 -13.53
CA PRO A 162 1.28 4.23 -14.07
C PRO A 162 2.55 4.31 -14.91
N HIS A 163 3.34 3.25 -14.88
CA HIS A 163 4.62 3.19 -15.58
C HIS A 163 4.43 3.27 -17.10
N ILE A 164 5.38 3.90 -17.79
CA ILE A 164 5.57 3.77 -19.23
C ILE A 164 6.68 2.75 -19.46
N GLY A 165 6.32 1.57 -19.93
CA GLY A 165 7.26 0.43 -19.97
C GLY A 165 7.70 0.02 -18.56
N LYS A 166 8.99 0.19 -18.25
CA LYS A 166 9.55 -0.11 -16.92
C LYS A 166 9.81 1.15 -16.09
N GLU A 167 9.53 2.34 -16.63
CA GLU A 167 9.87 3.61 -16.00
C GLU A 167 8.70 4.18 -15.20
N GLN A 168 8.99 4.60 -13.98
CA GLN A 168 8.07 5.34 -13.14
C GLN A 168 7.81 6.72 -13.77
N THR A 169 6.55 7.13 -13.78
CA THR A 169 6.12 8.43 -14.31
C THR A 169 5.45 9.28 -13.25
N PHE A 170 5.46 10.59 -13.51
CA PHE A 170 4.88 11.61 -12.64
C PHE A 170 3.94 12.49 -13.47
N ALA A 171 2.91 13.02 -12.83
CA ALA A 171 2.00 14.01 -13.35
C ALA A 171 1.65 15.03 -12.26
N LEU A 172 0.98 16.12 -12.63
CA LEU A 172 0.38 17.02 -11.63
C LEU A 172 -0.71 16.28 -10.85
N LEU A 173 -0.71 16.45 -9.54
CA LEU A 173 -1.73 15.84 -8.68
C LEU A 173 -3.13 16.31 -9.05
N ASP A 174 -3.30 17.60 -9.33
CA ASP A 174 -4.60 18.19 -9.67
C ASP A 174 -5.17 17.67 -11.01
N ASP A 175 -4.32 17.27 -11.96
CA ASP A 175 -4.76 16.66 -13.21
C ASP A 175 -5.30 15.23 -12.99
N TRP A 176 -4.76 14.51 -12.00
CA TRP A 176 -5.15 13.14 -11.66
C TRP A 176 -6.17 13.06 -10.52
N ALA A 177 -6.36 14.14 -9.78
CA ALA A 177 -7.34 14.30 -8.72
C ALA A 177 -8.15 15.60 -8.90
N PRO A 178 -8.87 15.78 -10.04
CA PRO A 178 -9.47 17.07 -10.40
C PRO A 178 -10.64 17.49 -9.51
N LYS A 179 -11.15 16.60 -8.67
CA LYS A 179 -12.27 16.85 -7.74
C LYS A 179 -11.88 16.42 -6.32
N PRO A 180 -10.98 17.16 -5.65
CA PRO A 180 -10.51 16.75 -4.32
C PRO A 180 -11.61 16.95 -3.27
N ASN A 181 -11.74 15.95 -2.39
CA ASN A 181 -12.47 16.10 -1.13
C ASN A 181 -11.72 17.09 -0.23
N ARG A 182 -12.47 17.87 0.55
CA ARG A 182 -11.89 18.86 1.48
C ARG A 182 -12.55 18.76 2.85
N PRO A 183 -12.43 17.62 3.53
CA PRO A 183 -12.91 17.51 4.91
C PRO A 183 -12.10 18.46 5.80
N ASP A 184 -12.71 18.95 6.85
CA ASP A 184 -11.94 19.58 7.89
C ASP A 184 -11.05 18.55 8.63
N ARG A 185 -10.16 19.05 9.51
CA ARG A 185 -9.21 18.17 10.19
C ARG A 185 -9.90 17.08 11.03
N GLU A 186 -11.01 17.39 11.70
CA GLU A 186 -11.70 16.44 12.55
C GLU A 186 -12.45 15.40 11.73
N GLU A 187 -13.11 15.82 10.66
CA GLU A 187 -13.74 14.91 9.69
C GLU A 187 -12.70 13.97 9.07
N ALA A 188 -11.54 14.50 8.65
CA ALA A 188 -10.44 13.70 8.08
C ALA A 188 -9.94 12.63 9.07
N LEU A 189 -9.78 12.97 10.35
CA LEU A 189 -9.44 12.02 11.40
C LEU A 189 -10.51 10.94 11.58
N GLY A 190 -11.79 11.31 11.51
CA GLY A 190 -12.92 10.38 11.57
C GLY A 190 -12.96 9.44 10.38
N ILE A 191 -12.70 9.95 9.16
CA ILE A 191 -12.61 9.14 7.93
C ILE A 191 -11.49 8.10 8.05
N VAL A 192 -10.29 8.52 8.48
CA VAL A 192 -9.16 7.61 8.67
C VAL A 192 -9.48 6.52 9.68
N ALA A 193 -10.06 6.87 10.84
CA ALA A 193 -10.43 5.91 11.87
C ALA A 193 -11.46 4.89 11.35
N ARG A 194 -12.53 5.35 10.70
CA ARG A 194 -13.56 4.45 10.12
C ARG A 194 -12.98 3.49 9.10
N ARG A 195 -12.22 3.99 8.11
CA ARG A 195 -11.63 3.15 7.06
C ARG A 195 -10.67 2.13 7.64
N TYR A 196 -9.82 2.54 8.57
CA TYR A 196 -8.87 1.62 9.20
C TYR A 196 -9.59 0.50 9.96
N PHE A 197 -10.52 0.82 10.85
CA PHE A 197 -11.19 -0.20 11.66
C PHE A 197 -12.21 -1.04 10.87
N ARG A 198 -12.74 -0.52 9.76
CA ARG A 198 -13.52 -1.30 8.79
C ARG A 198 -12.63 -2.34 8.11
N SER A 199 -11.47 -1.94 7.63
CA SER A 199 -10.60 -2.79 6.82
C SER A 199 -9.67 -3.68 7.65
N HIS A 200 -9.18 -3.23 8.80
CA HIS A 200 -8.22 -3.93 9.65
C HIS A 200 -8.81 -4.47 10.95
N GLY A 201 -10.04 -4.08 11.29
CA GLY A 201 -10.66 -4.55 12.52
C GLY A 201 -10.95 -6.05 12.54
N PRO A 202 -10.98 -6.65 13.73
CA PRO A 202 -10.70 -6.09 15.06
C PRO A 202 -9.23 -5.70 15.26
N ALA A 203 -9.00 -4.45 15.65
CA ALA A 203 -7.66 -3.90 15.87
C ALA A 203 -7.64 -2.91 17.04
N THR A 204 -6.47 -2.52 17.51
CA THR A 204 -6.30 -1.61 18.64
C THR A 204 -6.05 -0.16 18.20
N ARG A 205 -6.18 0.78 19.11
CA ARG A 205 -5.76 2.18 18.88
C ARG A 205 -4.28 2.30 18.54
N ALA A 206 -3.46 1.45 19.15
CA ALA A 206 -2.02 1.40 18.90
C ALA A 206 -1.69 0.92 17.49
N ASP A 207 -2.52 0.05 16.91
CA ASP A 207 -2.37 -0.39 15.52
C ASP A 207 -2.67 0.77 14.55
N LEU A 208 -3.79 1.49 14.74
CA LEU A 208 -4.11 2.68 13.94
C LEU A 208 -3.00 3.74 14.05
N GLN A 209 -2.52 4.02 15.27
CA GLN A 209 -1.43 4.97 15.49
C GLN A 209 -0.16 4.57 14.74
N ARG A 210 0.21 3.31 14.80
CA ARG A 210 1.37 2.74 14.09
C ARG A 210 1.18 2.82 12.58
N TRP A 211 0.00 2.50 12.08
CA TRP A 211 -0.31 2.45 10.66
C TRP A 211 -0.30 3.85 10.03
N THR A 212 -0.89 4.86 10.69
CA THR A 212 -0.98 6.23 10.19
C THR A 212 0.24 7.09 10.50
N GLY A 213 0.90 6.85 11.64
CA GLY A 213 1.87 7.76 12.25
C GLY A 213 1.23 8.97 12.96
N LEU A 214 -0.08 9.00 13.14
CA LEU A 214 -0.80 10.05 13.89
C LEU A 214 -0.45 10.02 15.37
N THR A 215 -0.73 11.13 16.07
CA THR A 215 -0.56 11.19 17.53
C THR A 215 -1.66 10.41 18.24
N ALA A 216 -1.45 10.04 19.51
CA ALA A 216 -2.49 9.42 20.32
C ALA A 216 -3.71 10.33 20.50
N ALA A 217 -3.50 11.66 20.55
CA ALA A 217 -4.56 12.66 20.62
C ALA A 217 -5.39 12.68 19.33
N ASP A 218 -4.74 12.62 18.16
CA ASP A 218 -5.43 12.54 16.86
C ASP A 218 -6.24 11.25 16.73
N VAL A 219 -5.67 10.11 17.13
CA VAL A 219 -6.38 8.82 17.14
C VAL A 219 -7.61 8.87 18.05
N LYS A 220 -7.48 9.43 19.26
CA LYS A 220 -8.61 9.63 20.18
C LYS A 220 -9.69 10.50 19.56
N LYS A 221 -9.31 11.61 18.91
CA LYS A 221 -10.25 12.52 18.25
C LYS A 221 -10.95 11.84 17.08
N GLY A 222 -10.22 11.15 16.20
CA GLY A 222 -10.78 10.42 15.08
C GLY A 222 -11.80 9.36 15.50
N LEU A 223 -11.53 8.63 16.59
CA LEU A 223 -12.47 7.67 17.16
C LEU A 223 -13.73 8.34 17.70
N ALA A 224 -13.60 9.51 18.35
CA ALA A 224 -14.75 10.26 18.83
C ALA A 224 -15.64 10.74 17.68
N VAL A 225 -15.03 11.18 16.57
CA VAL A 225 -15.77 11.59 15.36
C VAL A 225 -16.40 10.39 14.65
N ALA A 226 -15.70 9.25 14.58
CA ALA A 226 -16.24 8.03 13.99
C ALA A 226 -17.47 7.49 14.75
N GLY A 227 -17.51 7.66 16.09
CA GLY A 227 -18.66 7.37 16.93
C GLY A 227 -19.24 5.97 16.71
N GLU A 228 -20.56 5.91 16.53
CA GLU A 228 -21.33 4.66 16.37
C GLU A 228 -21.05 3.90 15.06
N ALA A 229 -20.29 4.50 14.12
CA ALA A 229 -19.83 3.78 12.93
C ALA A 229 -18.83 2.69 13.25
N LEU A 230 -18.38 2.58 14.51
CA LEU A 230 -17.42 1.58 14.97
C LEU A 230 -17.93 0.87 16.23
N ALA A 231 -17.78 -0.44 16.29
CA ALA A 231 -18.03 -1.27 17.47
C ALA A 231 -16.76 -1.41 18.30
N VAL A 232 -16.92 -1.56 19.62
CA VAL A 232 -15.82 -1.73 20.58
C VAL A 232 -16.08 -2.94 21.46
N ARG A 233 -15.06 -3.80 21.62
CA ARG A 233 -15.08 -4.94 22.54
C ARG A 233 -13.73 -5.01 23.27
N GLY A 234 -13.69 -4.58 24.52
CA GLY A 234 -12.42 -4.39 25.25
C GLY A 234 -11.56 -3.34 24.55
N ASP A 235 -10.32 -3.68 24.20
CA ASP A 235 -9.40 -2.80 23.47
C ASP A 235 -9.55 -2.88 21.95
N LEU A 236 -10.37 -3.81 21.46
CA LEU A 236 -10.56 -4.05 20.03
C LEU A 236 -11.69 -3.19 19.47
N ILE A 237 -11.41 -2.56 18.33
CA ILE A 237 -12.31 -1.71 17.58
C ILE A 237 -12.47 -2.30 16.18
N PHE A 238 -13.68 -2.31 15.63
CA PHE A 238 -13.99 -2.97 14.37
C PHE A 238 -15.30 -2.46 13.74
N ASP A 239 -15.54 -2.84 12.48
CA ASP A 239 -16.81 -2.60 11.79
C ASP A 239 -17.94 -3.37 12.50
N PRO A 240 -19.05 -2.70 12.89
CA PRO A 240 -20.19 -3.36 13.51
C PRO A 240 -20.72 -4.59 12.74
N ALA A 241 -20.60 -4.59 11.40
CA ALA A 241 -21.00 -5.72 10.57
C ALA A 241 -20.24 -7.02 10.88
N LEU A 242 -19.09 -6.94 11.54
CA LEU A 242 -18.31 -8.11 11.95
C LEU A 242 -18.70 -8.66 13.33
N GLN A 243 -19.63 -8.01 14.05
CA GLN A 243 -19.93 -8.32 15.45
C GLN A 243 -20.43 -9.75 15.64
N ASP A 244 -21.31 -10.19 14.75
CA ASP A 244 -21.97 -11.48 14.81
C ASP A 244 -21.43 -12.47 13.77
N LEU A 245 -20.25 -12.17 13.18
CA LEU A 245 -19.63 -13.05 12.20
C LEU A 245 -19.22 -14.37 12.86
N ALA A 246 -19.83 -15.44 12.39
CA ALA A 246 -19.50 -16.80 12.88
C ALA A 246 -18.04 -17.16 12.59
N PRO A 247 -17.39 -17.94 13.48
CA PRO A 247 -16.07 -18.49 13.20
C PRO A 247 -16.08 -19.28 11.89
N HIS A 248 -15.08 -19.06 11.05
CA HIS A 248 -14.95 -19.82 9.81
C HIS A 248 -14.54 -21.26 10.09
N ALA A 249 -15.32 -22.22 9.62
CA ALA A 249 -15.09 -23.65 9.86
C ALA A 249 -13.93 -24.24 9.04
N GLY A 250 -13.50 -23.55 7.95
CA GLY A 250 -12.45 -24.01 7.06
C GLY A 250 -11.06 -23.53 7.44
N VAL A 251 -10.04 -24.16 6.84
CA VAL A 251 -8.65 -23.69 6.89
C VAL A 251 -8.32 -23.08 5.56
N ASP A 252 -8.29 -21.73 5.50
CA ASP A 252 -7.89 -21.02 4.29
C ASP A 252 -6.40 -21.14 4.04
N TRP A 253 -6.08 -21.21 2.77
CA TRP A 253 -4.72 -21.06 2.27
C TRP A 253 -4.69 -19.85 1.33
N LEU A 254 -3.76 -18.93 1.56
CA LEU A 254 -3.62 -17.71 0.78
C LEU A 254 -2.15 -17.50 0.43
N ALA A 255 -1.91 -16.97 -0.77
CA ALA A 255 -0.60 -16.48 -1.20
C ALA A 255 -0.67 -14.94 -1.29
N LEU A 256 -0.20 -14.27 -0.26
CA LEU A 256 -0.25 -12.81 -0.15
C LEU A 256 1.05 -12.17 -0.65
N PRO A 257 1.00 -10.98 -1.27
CA PRO A 257 2.19 -10.27 -1.73
C PRO A 257 3.06 -9.79 -0.58
N GLY A 258 4.26 -9.35 -0.90
CA GLY A 258 5.02 -8.48 0.00
C GLY A 258 4.30 -7.18 0.26
N PHE A 259 4.49 -6.61 1.44
CA PHE A 259 3.83 -5.35 1.84
C PHE A 259 2.29 -5.40 1.87
N ASP A 260 1.67 -6.59 1.96
CA ASP A 260 0.22 -6.67 2.11
C ASP A 260 -0.25 -6.12 3.46
N GLU A 261 -1.44 -5.49 3.48
CA GLU A 261 -2.05 -4.93 4.69
C GLU A 261 -2.29 -6.00 5.78
N TYR A 262 -2.36 -7.28 5.42
CA TYR A 262 -2.38 -8.39 6.35
C TYR A 262 -1.17 -8.40 7.31
N MET A 263 0.01 -8.01 6.80
CA MET A 263 1.24 -7.90 7.60
C MET A 263 1.49 -6.48 8.09
N LEU A 264 1.14 -5.46 7.29
CA LEU A 264 1.47 -4.07 7.58
C LEU A 264 0.48 -3.39 8.50
N GLY A 265 -0.77 -3.81 8.49
CA GLY A 265 -1.85 -3.18 9.20
C GLY A 265 -1.70 -3.17 10.73
N TYR A 266 -0.85 -4.01 11.30
CA TYR A 266 -0.81 -4.26 12.74
C TYR A 266 0.56 -3.98 13.36
N ARG A 267 0.54 -3.47 14.59
CA ARG A 267 1.72 -3.31 15.44
C ARG A 267 2.16 -4.66 15.99
N ASP A 268 1.23 -5.37 16.62
CA ASP A 268 1.43 -6.72 17.13
C ASP A 268 1.02 -7.74 16.06
N ARG A 269 1.89 -8.68 15.77
CA ARG A 269 1.69 -9.73 14.76
C ARG A 269 1.67 -11.15 15.36
N ALA A 270 1.66 -11.28 16.69
CA ALA A 270 1.73 -12.58 17.35
C ALA A 270 0.59 -13.54 16.97
N LEU A 271 -0.58 -12.99 16.60
CA LEU A 271 -1.71 -13.78 16.09
C LEU A 271 -1.48 -14.34 14.68
N ILE A 272 -0.63 -13.71 13.88
CA ILE A 272 -0.45 -14.06 12.46
C ILE A 272 0.93 -14.64 12.14
N VAL A 273 1.92 -14.40 13.00
CA VAL A 273 3.31 -14.87 12.81
C VAL A 273 3.87 -15.35 14.14
N ASP A 274 4.56 -16.47 14.13
CA ASP A 274 5.36 -16.91 15.28
C ASP A 274 6.65 -16.07 15.35
N ASP A 275 7.06 -15.67 16.57
CA ASP A 275 8.21 -14.75 16.78
C ASP A 275 9.49 -15.22 16.09
N GLY A 276 9.76 -16.51 16.08
CA GLY A 276 10.92 -17.09 15.39
C GLY A 276 10.92 -16.93 13.87
N HIS A 277 9.79 -16.58 13.27
CA HIS A 277 9.63 -16.46 11.82
C HIS A 277 9.70 -15.02 11.30
N LEU A 278 9.63 -14.00 12.18
CA LEU A 278 9.63 -12.59 11.77
C LEU A 278 10.87 -12.22 10.94
N GLN A 279 12.03 -12.75 11.26
CA GLN A 279 13.28 -12.48 10.54
C GLN A 279 13.24 -12.99 9.08
N ALA A 280 12.54 -14.10 8.81
CA ALA A 280 12.37 -14.61 7.44
C ALA A 280 11.41 -13.74 6.61
N ILE A 281 10.45 -13.09 7.28
CA ILE A 281 9.44 -12.24 6.65
C ILE A 281 9.97 -10.81 6.47
N ILE A 282 10.77 -10.31 7.43
CA ILE A 282 11.34 -8.95 7.42
C ILE A 282 12.86 -9.08 7.64
N PRO A 283 13.62 -9.53 6.62
CA PRO A 283 15.06 -9.75 6.75
C PRO A 283 15.79 -8.48 7.19
N GLY A 284 16.58 -8.60 8.28
CA GLY A 284 17.35 -7.47 8.81
C GLY A 284 16.53 -6.35 9.44
N GLY A 285 15.21 -6.53 9.63
CA GLY A 285 14.36 -5.49 10.22
C GLY A 285 14.26 -4.21 9.38
N ASN A 286 14.63 -4.25 8.10
CA ASN A 286 14.77 -3.11 7.20
C ASN A 286 13.43 -2.58 6.62
N GLY A 287 12.30 -3.12 7.08
CA GLY A 287 10.96 -2.74 6.60
C GLY A 287 10.57 -3.35 5.24
N VAL A 288 11.39 -4.23 4.66
CA VAL A 288 11.05 -4.96 3.43
C VAL A 288 10.34 -6.26 3.80
N PHE A 289 9.03 -6.30 3.52
CA PHE A 289 8.19 -7.45 3.81
C PHE A 289 8.17 -8.41 2.63
N GLN A 290 8.51 -9.68 2.88
CA GLN A 290 8.42 -10.75 1.90
C GLN A 290 6.95 -11.15 1.65
N SER A 291 6.69 -11.72 0.47
CA SER A 291 5.40 -12.35 0.18
C SER A 291 5.22 -13.59 1.06
N THR A 292 3.99 -13.86 1.51
CA THR A 292 3.70 -14.88 2.52
C THR A 292 2.70 -15.92 2.03
N VAL A 293 2.90 -17.17 2.49
CA VAL A 293 1.89 -18.23 2.42
C VAL A 293 1.21 -18.29 3.79
N VAL A 294 -0.11 -18.14 3.80
CA VAL A 294 -0.94 -18.15 5.01
C VAL A 294 -1.79 -19.40 5.07
N ARG A 295 -1.85 -20.05 6.23
CA ARG A 295 -2.71 -21.21 6.52
C ARG A 295 -3.54 -20.92 7.78
N GLY A 296 -4.86 -20.88 7.65
CA GLY A 296 -5.76 -20.67 8.79
C GLY A 296 -5.49 -19.38 9.57
N GLY A 297 -5.09 -18.31 8.89
CA GLY A 297 -4.77 -17.03 9.53
C GLY A 297 -3.35 -16.94 10.09
N ARG A 298 -2.44 -17.91 9.85
CA ARG A 298 -1.04 -17.83 10.29
C ARG A 298 -0.09 -18.00 9.11
N VAL A 299 0.99 -17.23 9.11
CA VAL A 299 2.04 -17.35 8.11
C VAL A 299 2.81 -18.66 8.33
N VAL A 300 2.89 -19.48 7.27
CA VAL A 300 3.56 -20.79 7.28
C VAL A 300 4.71 -20.89 6.29
N GLY A 301 4.93 -19.87 5.48
CA GLY A 301 5.99 -19.82 4.49
C GLY A 301 6.13 -18.44 3.87
N THR A 302 7.23 -18.23 3.17
CA THR A 302 7.43 -17.08 2.28
C THR A 302 7.52 -17.58 0.84
N TRP A 303 7.29 -16.68 -0.13
CA TRP A 303 7.46 -17.01 -1.53
C TRP A 303 8.05 -15.86 -2.33
N LYS A 304 8.72 -16.21 -3.42
CA LYS A 304 9.29 -15.25 -4.38
C LYS A 304 8.86 -15.63 -5.77
N ARG A 305 8.58 -14.63 -6.61
CA ARG A 305 8.19 -14.81 -8.01
C ARG A 305 9.32 -14.47 -8.97
N THR A 306 9.38 -15.20 -10.05
CA THR A 306 10.18 -14.88 -11.24
C THR A 306 9.27 -14.98 -12.45
N LEU A 307 9.00 -13.83 -13.09
CA LEU A 307 8.19 -13.78 -14.32
C LEU A 307 9.08 -14.12 -15.51
N GLY A 308 8.79 -15.24 -16.16
CA GLY A 308 9.39 -15.63 -17.44
C GLY A 308 8.43 -15.34 -18.60
N THR A 309 8.86 -15.61 -19.82
CA THR A 309 8.03 -15.44 -21.03
C THR A 309 6.96 -16.51 -21.21
N LYS A 310 7.12 -17.69 -20.60
CA LYS A 310 6.22 -18.85 -20.77
C LYS A 310 5.61 -19.36 -19.47
N ALA A 311 6.09 -18.89 -18.33
CA ALA A 311 5.58 -19.32 -17.02
C ALA A 311 6.01 -18.34 -15.94
N VAL A 312 5.24 -18.26 -14.86
CA VAL A 312 5.68 -17.68 -13.59
C VAL A 312 6.24 -18.80 -12.72
N THR A 313 7.49 -18.63 -12.28
CA THR A 313 8.11 -19.53 -11.31
C THR A 313 7.96 -18.92 -9.92
N VAL A 314 7.45 -19.72 -8.98
CA VAL A 314 7.31 -19.34 -7.58
C VAL A 314 8.18 -20.26 -6.72
N ASP A 315 9.14 -19.65 -6.04
CA ASP A 315 10.00 -20.33 -5.06
C ASP A 315 9.36 -20.19 -3.69
N VAL A 316 8.94 -21.30 -3.08
CA VAL A 316 8.31 -21.34 -1.75
C VAL A 316 9.33 -21.80 -0.71
N SER A 317 9.49 -21.01 0.34
CA SER A 317 10.33 -21.32 1.51
C SER A 317 9.42 -21.56 2.71
N PRO A 318 9.21 -22.82 3.13
CA PRO A 318 8.37 -23.13 4.28
C PRO A 318 9.05 -22.68 5.58
N LEU A 319 8.28 -22.11 6.49
CA LEU A 319 8.71 -21.72 7.84
C LEU A 319 8.34 -22.79 8.88
N VAL A 320 7.42 -23.69 8.53
CA VAL A 320 7.00 -24.82 9.33
C VAL A 320 7.00 -26.10 8.50
N ALA A 321 7.06 -27.25 9.14
CA ALA A 321 6.93 -28.53 8.42
C ALA A 321 5.53 -28.64 7.78
N LEU A 322 5.48 -28.87 6.49
CA LEU A 322 4.26 -29.06 5.71
C LEU A 322 4.19 -30.50 5.18
N LYS A 323 3.08 -31.18 5.47
CA LYS A 323 2.78 -32.49 4.92
C LYS A 323 2.57 -32.39 3.40
N PRO A 324 2.74 -33.48 2.61
CA PRO A 324 2.51 -33.45 1.16
C PRO A 324 1.15 -32.87 0.75
N ALA A 325 0.08 -33.21 1.46
CA ALA A 325 -1.25 -32.67 1.21
C ALA A 325 -1.37 -31.15 1.50
N GLU A 326 -0.60 -30.64 2.47
CA GLU A 326 -0.55 -29.20 2.79
C GLU A 326 0.26 -28.43 1.74
N ARG A 327 1.36 -29.03 1.22
CA ARG A 327 2.11 -28.44 0.10
C ARG A 327 1.21 -28.28 -1.13
N LYS A 328 0.39 -29.29 -1.47
CA LYS A 328 -0.59 -29.19 -2.57
C LYS A 328 -1.60 -28.05 -2.33
N LYS A 329 -2.06 -27.83 -1.11
CA LYS A 329 -2.95 -26.72 -0.78
C LYS A 329 -2.24 -25.38 -0.91
N ALA A 330 -0.98 -25.28 -0.51
CA ALA A 330 -0.17 -24.07 -0.71
C ALA A 330 0.07 -23.78 -2.19
N GLU A 331 0.33 -24.80 -3.01
CA GLU A 331 0.43 -24.69 -4.47
C GLU A 331 -0.88 -24.18 -5.08
N ALA A 332 -2.01 -24.77 -4.68
CA ALA A 332 -3.33 -24.31 -5.12
C ALA A 332 -3.62 -22.86 -4.74
N ALA A 333 -3.11 -22.38 -3.59
CA ALA A 333 -3.23 -20.98 -3.19
C ALA A 333 -2.41 -20.00 -4.05
N LEU A 334 -1.44 -20.50 -4.82
CA LEU A 334 -0.64 -19.71 -5.77
C LEU A 334 -1.27 -19.64 -7.17
N GLU A 335 -2.20 -20.54 -7.51
CA GLU A 335 -2.88 -20.55 -8.82
C GLU A 335 -3.60 -19.22 -9.13
N PRO A 336 -4.31 -18.57 -8.19
CA PRO A 336 -4.91 -17.26 -8.45
C PRO A 336 -3.88 -16.20 -8.86
N TYR A 337 -2.66 -16.25 -8.32
CA TYR A 337 -1.59 -15.34 -8.74
C TYR A 337 -1.14 -15.61 -10.18
N ALA A 338 -0.99 -16.88 -10.54
CA ALA A 338 -0.62 -17.27 -11.90
C ALA A 338 -1.70 -16.85 -12.92
N ALA A 339 -2.98 -17.06 -12.58
CA ALA A 339 -4.11 -16.58 -13.38
C ALA A 339 -4.11 -15.05 -13.52
N PHE A 340 -3.87 -14.33 -12.42
CA PHE A 340 -3.78 -12.87 -12.40
C PHE A 340 -2.71 -12.33 -13.36
N VAL A 341 -1.53 -12.96 -13.43
CA VAL A 341 -0.46 -12.55 -14.34
C VAL A 341 -0.55 -13.19 -15.72
N GLY A 342 -1.55 -14.05 -15.98
CA GLY A 342 -1.78 -14.68 -17.26
C GLY A 342 -0.71 -15.70 -17.68
N LEU A 343 -0.04 -16.34 -16.71
CA LEU A 343 1.07 -17.27 -16.99
C LEU A 343 0.88 -18.61 -16.27
N PRO A 344 1.25 -19.74 -16.90
CA PRO A 344 1.29 -21.04 -16.21
C PRO A 344 2.18 -21.02 -14.96
N LEU A 345 1.70 -21.63 -13.86
CA LEU A 345 2.42 -21.73 -12.59
C LEU A 345 3.49 -22.82 -12.63
N ARG A 346 4.65 -22.52 -12.10
CA ARG A 346 5.70 -23.49 -11.73
C ARG A 346 6.10 -23.24 -10.29
N VAL A 347 5.92 -24.22 -9.42
CA VAL A 347 6.31 -24.11 -8.00
C VAL A 347 7.61 -24.89 -7.77
N ARG A 348 8.52 -24.27 -7.03
CA ARG A 348 9.73 -24.88 -6.49
C ARG A 348 9.73 -24.72 -4.99
N TRP A 349 10.11 -25.77 -4.26
CA TRP A 349 10.20 -25.75 -2.81
C TRP A 349 11.66 -25.66 -2.37
N ALA A 350 11.97 -24.72 -1.48
CA ALA A 350 13.29 -24.66 -0.86
C ALA A 350 13.48 -25.85 0.07
N GLY A 351 14.64 -26.52 -0.02
CA GLY A 351 14.97 -27.68 0.81
C GLY A 351 14.25 -28.98 0.40
N ALA A 352 13.76 -29.07 -0.85
CA ALA A 352 13.26 -30.30 -1.45
C ALA A 352 14.34 -30.97 -2.30
#